data_d3cadf8e1edbee26810d1cb7bfe41d51
#
_entry.id   d3cadf8e1edbee26810d1cb7bfe41d51
#
_cell.length_a   1.000
_cell.length_b   1.000
_cell.length_c   1.000
_cell.angle_alpha   90.00
_cell.angle_beta   90.00
_cell.angle_gamma   90.00
#
_symmetry.space_group_name_H-M   'P 1'
#
loop_
_entity.id
_entity.type
_entity.pdbx_description
1 polymer ?
#
loop_
_entity_poly.entity_id
_entity_poly.type
_entity_poly.pdbx_seq_one_letter_code
_entity_poly.pdbx_strand_id
1 'polypeptide(L)'
;MLLYVNTQRNGVFMTKNVDVAIIGAGPGGIFCAYELMEKRPELKVLMIEKGRSIEKRNCPKRVTKTCAGCKPCSITTGFAGAGAFSDGKLSLSPDVGGTLPDILGYDEATKLIHESDEIYLKFGADKSVYGVDKEVEIREIRRKAINANLKLVECPIRHLGTEEGYKIYSKLQEHLISKGVEIEFNTMVTEIIIEDGICKGVVTDKGETIYAKEIVSAVGREGADWFKDKCEEIGIETKPGTVDVGVRVEVRDEVMQFLNENLYEAKLIYHTPTFDDKVRTFCTNPSGEVATEYYENGLAVVNGHAYKGKELKTNNTNFALLVSKNFTKPFKTPIEYGKKIAELSNMLCGGKILVQTYGDFRRGRRTTEERLCRNNLIPTLKDAVPGDLSLVFPHRIMVDLDEMIQALDKVTPGIASDETLLYGVEVKFYSNKVIVNKDFETSIKGLRAIGDGAGVTRGLQQASANGLCVARSIMKSL
;
A
#
# COMPACT_ATOMS: atom_id res chain seq x y z
N MET A 1 -23.76 -21.26 31.30
CA MET A 1 -24.99 -20.53 31.68
C MET A 1 -24.57 -19.11 32.07
N LEU A 2 -24.45 -18.25 31.08
CA LEU A 2 -24.08 -16.83 31.23
C LEU A 2 -25.25 -16.00 30.74
N LEU A 3 -25.82 -15.25 31.64
CA LEU A 3 -26.99 -14.39 31.46
C LEU A 3 -26.64 -13.24 30.49
N TYR A 4 -27.29 -13.21 29.34
CA TYR A 4 -27.41 -12.03 28.50
C TYR A 4 -28.32 -11.02 29.19
N VAL A 5 -27.76 -9.91 29.62
CA VAL A 5 -28.54 -8.74 30.08
C VAL A 5 -29.00 -7.99 28.83
N ASN A 6 -30.28 -8.18 28.52
CA ASN A 6 -30.99 -7.50 27.46
C ASN A 6 -31.36 -6.07 27.92
N THR A 7 -30.55 -5.07 27.61
CA THR A 7 -30.92 -3.66 27.76
C THR A 7 -31.68 -3.21 26.52
N GLN A 8 -32.99 -3.35 26.55
CA GLN A 8 -33.88 -2.70 25.58
C GLN A 8 -33.73 -1.18 25.67
N ARG A 9 -33.06 -0.59 24.70
CA ARG A 9 -33.24 0.80 24.29
C ARG A 9 -34.29 0.81 23.18
N ASN A 10 -35.42 1.48 23.41
CA ASN A 10 -36.47 1.74 22.41
C ASN A 10 -35.90 2.66 21.30
N GLY A 11 -35.23 2.08 20.31
CA GLY A 11 -34.88 2.69 19.05
C GLY A 11 -35.53 1.88 17.95
N VAL A 12 -36.17 2.53 16.98
CA VAL A 12 -36.62 1.90 15.76
C VAL A 12 -35.34 1.44 15.04
N PHE A 13 -35.00 0.14 15.12
CA PHE A 13 -33.89 -0.42 14.37
C PHE A 13 -34.26 -0.38 12.89
N MET A 14 -33.64 0.50 12.13
CA MET A 14 -33.81 0.50 10.68
C MET A 14 -33.14 -0.75 10.10
N THR A 15 -33.96 -1.53 9.41
CA THR A 15 -33.50 -2.74 8.72
C THR A 15 -33.53 -2.50 7.23
N LYS A 16 -32.44 -2.79 6.55
CA LYS A 16 -32.28 -2.64 5.10
C LYS A 16 -32.00 -3.99 4.48
N ASN A 17 -32.56 -4.26 3.30
CA ASN A 17 -32.32 -5.48 2.55
C ASN A 17 -31.78 -5.13 1.16
N VAL A 18 -30.61 -5.69 0.82
CA VAL A 18 -29.93 -5.51 -0.46
C VAL A 18 -29.46 -6.84 -1.03
N ASP A 19 -29.05 -6.88 -2.28
CA ASP A 19 -28.46 -8.09 -2.86
C ASP A 19 -26.99 -8.19 -2.49
N VAL A 20 -26.25 -7.07 -2.58
CA VAL A 20 -24.82 -7.01 -2.28
C VAL A 20 -24.51 -5.82 -1.36
N ALA A 21 -23.85 -6.09 -0.25
CA ALA A 21 -23.29 -5.06 0.63
C ALA A 21 -21.76 -5.03 0.51
N ILE A 22 -21.20 -3.86 0.18
CA ILE A 22 -19.74 -3.66 0.03
C ILE A 22 -19.25 -2.77 1.15
N ILE A 23 -18.36 -3.28 2.00
CA ILE A 23 -17.78 -2.57 3.13
C ILE A 23 -16.49 -1.88 2.65
N GLY A 24 -16.55 -0.57 2.48
CA GLY A 24 -15.46 0.29 2.02
C GLY A 24 -15.56 0.69 0.55
N ALA A 25 -15.37 1.98 0.30
CA ALA A 25 -15.40 2.60 -1.02
C ALA A 25 -13.99 2.91 -1.55
N GLY A 26 -13.02 2.05 -1.29
CA GLY A 26 -11.70 2.06 -1.95
C GLY A 26 -11.76 1.45 -3.36
N PRO A 27 -10.63 1.41 -4.11
CA PRO A 27 -10.60 0.90 -5.48
C PRO A 27 -11.23 -0.48 -5.65
N GLY A 28 -10.98 -1.43 -4.72
CA GLY A 28 -11.61 -2.77 -4.78
C GLY A 28 -13.13 -2.72 -4.71
N GLY A 29 -13.69 -1.97 -3.77
CA GLY A 29 -15.14 -1.80 -3.62
C GLY A 29 -15.77 -1.05 -4.80
N ILE A 30 -15.13 0.02 -5.27
CA ILE A 30 -15.58 0.81 -6.43
C ILE A 30 -15.68 -0.05 -7.68
N PHE A 31 -14.62 -0.81 -8.00
CA PHE A 31 -14.59 -1.64 -9.21
C PHE A 31 -15.51 -2.86 -9.09
N CYS A 32 -15.73 -3.37 -7.87
CA CYS A 32 -16.74 -4.39 -7.62
C CYS A 32 -18.15 -3.83 -7.91
N ALA A 33 -18.51 -2.69 -7.35
CA ALA A 33 -19.79 -2.05 -7.61
C ALA A 33 -19.97 -1.67 -9.09
N TYR A 34 -18.91 -1.15 -9.73
CA TYR A 34 -18.93 -0.81 -11.15
C TYR A 34 -19.29 -2.02 -12.03
N GLU A 35 -18.58 -3.12 -11.88
CA GLU A 35 -18.78 -4.32 -12.72
C GLU A 35 -20.16 -4.96 -12.46
N LEU A 36 -20.63 -4.96 -11.21
CA LEU A 36 -21.99 -5.42 -10.87
C LEU A 36 -23.05 -4.60 -11.62
N MET A 37 -22.99 -3.28 -11.53
CA MET A 37 -24.00 -2.40 -12.12
C MET A 37 -23.93 -2.31 -13.65
N GLU A 38 -22.75 -2.47 -14.26
CA GLU A 38 -22.64 -2.54 -15.72
C GLU A 38 -23.20 -3.84 -16.31
N LYS A 39 -23.17 -4.94 -15.55
CA LYS A 39 -23.59 -6.26 -16.01
C LYS A 39 -24.96 -6.72 -15.48
N ARG A 40 -25.33 -6.30 -14.29
CA ARG A 40 -26.56 -6.71 -13.59
C ARG A 40 -27.21 -5.48 -12.92
N PRO A 41 -27.73 -4.52 -13.72
CA PRO A 41 -28.28 -3.26 -13.21
C PRO A 41 -29.53 -3.41 -12.33
N GLU A 42 -30.15 -4.59 -12.31
CA GLU A 42 -31.28 -4.90 -11.45
C GLU A 42 -30.90 -5.20 -10.00
N LEU A 43 -29.62 -5.44 -9.70
CA LEU A 43 -29.16 -5.73 -8.35
C LEU A 43 -29.22 -4.48 -7.45
N LYS A 44 -29.64 -4.69 -6.22
CA LYS A 44 -29.54 -3.66 -5.16
C LYS A 44 -28.17 -3.73 -4.53
N VAL A 45 -27.30 -2.78 -4.89
CA VAL A 45 -25.93 -2.69 -4.37
C VAL A 45 -25.81 -1.51 -3.42
N LEU A 46 -25.34 -1.80 -2.20
CA LEU A 46 -25.06 -0.80 -1.17
C LEU A 46 -23.55 -0.80 -0.85
N MET A 47 -22.94 0.37 -0.91
CA MET A 47 -21.60 0.59 -0.39
C MET A 47 -21.66 1.32 0.95
N ILE A 48 -20.90 0.84 1.94
CA ILE A 48 -20.84 1.42 3.29
C ILE A 48 -19.43 1.95 3.51
N GLU A 49 -19.28 3.28 3.62
CA GLU A 49 -17.99 3.95 3.74
C GLU A 49 -17.93 4.79 5.02
N LYS A 50 -16.94 4.51 5.87
CA LYS A 50 -16.79 5.23 7.14
C LYS A 50 -16.34 6.69 6.98
N GLY A 51 -15.75 7.04 5.84
CA GLY A 51 -15.36 8.40 5.54
C GLY A 51 -16.38 9.14 4.68
N ARG A 52 -15.93 10.23 4.10
CA ARG A 52 -16.77 11.17 3.34
C ARG A 52 -16.76 10.85 1.85
N SER A 53 -17.78 11.38 1.13
CA SER A 53 -17.78 11.47 -0.32
C SER A 53 -16.56 12.28 -0.81
N ILE A 54 -16.16 12.04 -2.06
CA ILE A 54 -14.86 12.55 -2.53
C ILE A 54 -14.76 14.08 -2.47
N GLU A 55 -15.84 14.79 -2.81
CA GLU A 55 -15.90 16.25 -2.79
C GLU A 55 -15.86 16.86 -1.39
N LYS A 56 -16.19 16.08 -0.34
CA LYS A 56 -16.15 16.50 1.07
C LYS A 56 -14.85 16.09 1.79
N ARG A 57 -13.94 15.42 1.08
CA ARG A 57 -12.64 15.04 1.63
C ARG A 57 -11.68 16.23 1.57
N ASN A 58 -11.34 16.77 2.73
CA ASN A 58 -10.37 17.85 2.86
C ASN A 58 -9.42 17.59 4.02
N CYS A 59 -8.12 17.82 3.79
CA CYS A 59 -7.10 17.71 4.82
C CYS A 59 -6.63 19.08 5.28
N PRO A 60 -6.86 19.45 6.55
CA PRO A 60 -6.43 20.74 7.09
C PRO A 60 -4.92 21.00 6.94
N LYS A 61 -4.08 19.95 6.99
CA LYS A 61 -2.62 20.05 6.82
C LYS A 61 -2.21 20.74 5.52
N ARG A 62 -3.02 20.67 4.46
CA ARG A 62 -2.72 21.39 3.20
C ARG A 62 -2.63 22.88 3.38
N VAL A 63 -3.39 23.44 4.30
CA VAL A 63 -3.42 24.87 4.63
C VAL A 63 -2.54 25.17 5.85
N THR A 64 -2.76 24.44 6.95
CA THR A 64 -2.10 24.71 8.25
C THR A 64 -0.66 24.23 8.33
N LYS A 65 -0.21 23.37 7.38
CA LYS A 65 1.08 22.67 7.36
C LYS A 65 1.28 21.68 8.53
N THR A 66 0.32 21.60 9.46
CA THR A 66 0.35 20.71 10.63
C THR A 66 -0.81 19.73 10.58
N CYS A 67 -0.55 18.46 10.93
CA CYS A 67 -1.59 17.44 10.98
C CYS A 67 -2.54 17.69 12.16
N ALA A 68 -3.85 17.73 11.89
CA ALA A 68 -4.89 17.96 12.90
C ALA A 68 -5.38 16.67 13.59
N GLY A 69 -4.84 15.49 13.25
CA GLY A 69 -5.23 14.21 13.88
C GLY A 69 -6.70 13.83 13.65
N CYS A 70 -7.25 14.14 12.46
CA CYS A 70 -8.66 13.87 12.16
C CYS A 70 -9.02 12.39 12.30
N LYS A 71 -10.20 12.10 12.83
CA LYS A 71 -10.76 10.74 12.93
C LYS A 71 -12.15 10.70 12.28
N PRO A 72 -12.34 9.96 11.16
CA PRO A 72 -11.30 9.29 10.37
C PRO A 72 -10.42 10.29 9.59
N CYS A 73 -9.22 9.84 9.20
CA CYS A 73 -8.28 10.64 8.42
C CYS A 73 -8.82 10.87 7.00
N SER A 74 -9.02 12.13 6.60
CA SER A 74 -9.55 12.46 5.26
C SER A 74 -8.62 12.09 4.10
N ILE A 75 -7.33 11.81 4.35
CA ILE A 75 -6.37 11.39 3.31
C ILE A 75 -6.51 9.90 3.01
N THR A 76 -6.69 9.07 4.05
CA THR A 76 -6.70 7.61 3.89
C THR A 76 -8.10 7.02 3.80
N THR A 77 -9.13 7.74 4.26
CA THR A 77 -10.50 7.25 4.45
C THR A 77 -11.52 8.11 3.71
N GLY A 78 -12.51 7.49 3.12
CA GLY A 78 -13.54 8.09 2.28
C GLY A 78 -13.53 7.51 0.86
N PHE A 79 -14.41 7.99 -0.02
CA PHE A 79 -14.51 7.49 -1.39
C PHE A 79 -13.15 7.51 -2.10
N ALA A 80 -12.82 6.43 -2.78
CA ALA A 80 -11.51 6.11 -3.38
C ALA A 80 -10.39 5.81 -2.38
N GLY A 81 -10.66 5.73 -1.07
CA GLY A 81 -9.67 5.39 -0.06
C GLY A 81 -8.40 6.26 -0.12
N ALA A 82 -7.24 5.70 0.14
CA ALA A 82 -5.96 6.40 0.00
C ALA A 82 -5.63 6.77 -1.46
N GLY A 83 -6.29 6.13 -2.44
CA GLY A 83 -6.08 6.36 -3.88
C GLY A 83 -6.39 7.80 -4.32
N ALA A 84 -7.42 8.44 -3.73
CA ALA A 84 -7.84 9.78 -4.10
C ALA A 84 -6.77 10.88 -3.90
N PHE A 85 -5.82 10.66 -3.01
CA PHE A 85 -4.78 11.64 -2.66
C PHE A 85 -3.35 11.11 -2.85
N SER A 86 -3.22 9.92 -3.43
CA SER A 86 -1.94 9.38 -3.87
C SER A 86 -1.50 10.02 -5.20
N ASP A 87 -0.27 9.77 -5.61
CA ASP A 87 0.20 10.12 -6.95
C ASP A 87 -0.43 9.26 -8.06
N GLY A 88 -1.19 8.23 -7.69
CA GLY A 88 -1.99 7.45 -8.63
C GLY A 88 -1.17 6.57 -9.56
N LYS A 89 -0.15 5.87 -9.05
CA LYS A 89 0.61 4.89 -9.83
C LYS A 89 -0.21 3.62 -10.04
N LEU A 90 -0.57 3.34 -11.29
CA LEU A 90 -1.19 2.10 -11.72
C LEU A 90 -0.10 1.18 -12.30
N SER A 91 0.25 0.14 -11.56
CA SER A 91 1.22 -0.87 -12.01
C SER A 91 0.53 -1.87 -12.94
N LEU A 92 0.85 -1.83 -14.23
CA LEU A 92 0.21 -2.67 -15.25
C LEU A 92 0.88 -4.06 -15.38
N SER A 93 1.39 -4.56 -14.26
CA SER A 93 2.06 -5.85 -14.19
C SER A 93 1.48 -6.68 -13.05
N PRO A 94 1.20 -7.97 -13.27
CA PRO A 94 0.75 -8.88 -12.21
C PRO A 94 1.83 -9.17 -11.16
N ASP A 95 3.11 -8.95 -11.47
CA ASP A 95 4.24 -9.13 -10.54
C ASP A 95 4.30 -8.05 -9.45
N VAL A 96 3.48 -6.99 -9.57
CA VAL A 96 3.54 -5.83 -8.69
C VAL A 96 2.15 -5.48 -8.12
N GLY A 97 2.09 -5.24 -6.82
CA GLY A 97 0.88 -4.72 -6.18
C GLY A 97 0.00 -5.77 -5.53
N GLY A 98 0.49 -6.99 -5.29
CA GLY A 98 -0.25 -7.98 -4.53
C GLY A 98 0.06 -9.43 -4.90
N THR A 99 -0.86 -10.31 -4.57
CA THR A 99 -0.77 -11.77 -4.75
C THR A 99 -1.92 -12.33 -5.62
N LEU A 100 -2.51 -11.52 -6.48
CA LEU A 100 -3.57 -12.00 -7.39
C LEU A 100 -3.11 -13.16 -8.28
N PRO A 101 -1.88 -13.17 -8.84
CA PRO A 101 -1.40 -14.30 -9.62
C PRO A 101 -1.33 -15.61 -8.85
N ASP A 102 -1.06 -15.56 -7.54
CA ASP A 102 -1.00 -16.77 -6.70
C ASP A 102 -2.37 -17.42 -6.51
N ILE A 103 -3.45 -16.64 -6.64
CA ILE A 103 -4.83 -17.08 -6.43
C ILE A 103 -5.50 -17.45 -7.77
N LEU A 104 -5.34 -16.60 -8.79
CA LEU A 104 -6.05 -16.68 -10.06
C LEU A 104 -5.23 -17.31 -11.20
N GLY A 105 -3.90 -17.37 -11.04
CA GLY A 105 -2.97 -17.62 -12.14
C GLY A 105 -2.55 -16.32 -12.83
N TYR A 106 -1.42 -16.38 -13.54
CA TYR A 106 -0.77 -15.20 -14.14
C TYR A 106 -1.61 -14.56 -15.25
N ASP A 107 -2.17 -15.37 -16.14
CA ASP A 107 -2.90 -14.89 -17.31
C ASP A 107 -4.21 -14.19 -16.93
N GLU A 108 -4.99 -14.75 -16.00
CA GLU A 108 -6.24 -14.14 -15.55
C GLU A 108 -5.97 -12.87 -14.73
N ALA A 109 -4.94 -12.86 -13.89
CA ALA A 109 -4.53 -11.65 -13.17
C ALA A 109 -4.11 -10.53 -14.15
N THR A 110 -3.33 -10.86 -15.21
CA THR A 110 -2.92 -9.92 -16.25
C THR A 110 -4.12 -9.35 -16.98
N LYS A 111 -5.05 -10.20 -17.41
CA LYS A 111 -6.29 -9.78 -18.08
C LYS A 111 -7.10 -8.80 -17.23
N LEU A 112 -7.34 -9.12 -15.95
CA LEU A 112 -8.09 -8.26 -15.04
C LEU A 112 -7.40 -6.91 -14.78
N ILE A 113 -6.06 -6.90 -14.75
CA ILE A 113 -5.26 -5.67 -14.63
C ILE A 113 -5.50 -4.79 -15.86
N HIS A 114 -5.47 -5.35 -17.07
CA HIS A 114 -5.73 -4.58 -18.29
C HIS A 114 -7.17 -4.09 -18.36
N GLU A 115 -8.15 -4.92 -18.05
CA GLU A 115 -9.55 -4.51 -18.03
C GLU A 115 -9.83 -3.40 -17.01
N SER A 116 -9.20 -3.46 -15.83
CA SER A 116 -9.31 -2.37 -14.85
C SER A 116 -8.60 -1.08 -15.31
N ASP A 117 -7.50 -1.17 -16.05
CA ASP A 117 -6.83 -0.02 -16.68
C ASP A 117 -7.71 0.64 -17.75
N GLU A 118 -8.40 -0.15 -18.57
CA GLU A 118 -9.36 0.36 -19.56
C GLU A 118 -10.51 1.17 -18.90
N ILE A 119 -10.94 0.77 -17.71
CA ILE A 119 -11.93 1.54 -16.96
C ILE A 119 -11.33 2.89 -16.51
N TYR A 120 -10.11 2.93 -15.99
CA TYR A 120 -9.45 4.20 -15.67
C TYR A 120 -9.33 5.11 -16.90
N LEU A 121 -8.98 4.55 -18.08
CA LEU A 121 -8.95 5.29 -19.35
C LEU A 121 -10.33 5.83 -19.74
N LYS A 122 -11.39 5.04 -19.59
CA LYS A 122 -12.79 5.45 -19.85
C LYS A 122 -13.18 6.67 -19.02
N PHE A 123 -12.67 6.78 -17.78
CA PHE A 123 -12.96 7.91 -16.89
C PHE A 123 -11.96 9.05 -16.98
N GLY A 124 -11.00 8.99 -17.92
CA GLY A 124 -10.15 10.12 -18.30
C GLY A 124 -8.70 10.03 -17.83
N ALA A 125 -8.21 8.82 -17.51
CA ALA A 125 -6.77 8.61 -17.29
C ALA A 125 -5.98 8.90 -18.56
N ASP A 126 -4.76 9.43 -18.41
CA ASP A 126 -3.85 9.67 -19.52
C ASP A 126 -3.44 8.34 -20.17
N LYS A 127 -3.33 8.34 -21.50
CA LYS A 127 -2.96 7.15 -22.27
C LYS A 127 -1.49 6.77 -22.15
N SER A 128 -0.64 7.69 -21.70
CA SER A 128 0.80 7.47 -21.55
C SER A 128 1.10 6.35 -20.55
N VAL A 129 1.99 5.46 -20.93
CA VAL A 129 2.50 4.38 -20.07
C VAL A 129 4.02 4.51 -20.04
N TYR A 130 4.57 4.56 -18.85
CA TYR A 130 6.01 4.61 -18.64
C TYR A 130 6.61 3.20 -18.62
N GLY A 131 7.86 3.08 -19.08
CA GLY A 131 8.59 1.82 -19.06
C GLY A 131 8.26 0.86 -20.22
N VAL A 132 7.71 1.39 -21.34
CA VAL A 132 7.39 0.61 -22.55
C VAL A 132 8.10 1.09 -23.81
N ASP A 133 8.44 2.39 -23.91
CA ASP A 133 8.89 3.00 -25.17
C ASP A 133 10.41 2.92 -25.43
N LYS A 134 11.19 2.38 -24.48
CA LYS A 134 12.66 2.38 -24.49
C LYS A 134 13.22 0.97 -24.40
N GLU A 135 12.86 0.13 -25.35
CA GLU A 135 13.20 -1.30 -25.33
C GLU A 135 14.72 -1.56 -25.29
N VAL A 136 15.51 -0.77 -26.00
CA VAL A 136 16.97 -0.95 -26.07
C VAL A 136 17.61 -0.67 -24.72
N GLU A 137 17.28 0.47 -24.13
CA GLU A 137 17.78 0.92 -22.83
C GLU A 137 17.30 0.00 -21.70
N ILE A 138 16.04 -0.41 -21.73
CA ILE A 138 15.47 -1.36 -20.75
C ILE A 138 16.16 -2.71 -20.86
N ARG A 139 16.45 -3.18 -22.09
CA ARG A 139 17.22 -4.41 -22.30
C ARG A 139 18.64 -4.30 -21.76
N GLU A 140 19.27 -3.14 -21.88
CA GLU A 140 20.59 -2.90 -21.30
C GLU A 140 20.53 -2.91 -19.79
N ILE A 141 19.54 -2.24 -19.18
CA ILE A 141 19.32 -2.27 -17.71
C ILE A 141 19.12 -3.71 -17.24
N ARG A 142 18.28 -4.48 -17.95
CA ARG A 142 18.05 -5.90 -17.63
C ARG A 142 19.33 -6.73 -17.71
N ARG A 143 20.15 -6.52 -18.73
CA ARG A 143 21.45 -7.20 -18.86
C ARG A 143 22.40 -6.87 -17.71
N LYS A 144 22.50 -5.58 -17.32
CA LYS A 144 23.29 -5.15 -16.16
C LYS A 144 22.76 -5.79 -14.87
N ALA A 145 21.43 -5.83 -14.69
CA ALA A 145 20.80 -6.46 -13.54
C ALA A 145 21.12 -7.96 -13.45
N ILE A 146 20.98 -8.70 -14.57
CA ILE A 146 21.34 -10.14 -14.65
C ILE A 146 22.81 -10.35 -14.27
N ASN A 147 23.73 -9.55 -14.77
CA ASN A 147 25.15 -9.65 -14.44
C ASN A 147 25.47 -9.36 -12.97
N ALA A 148 24.60 -8.64 -12.29
CA ALA A 148 24.65 -8.35 -10.87
C ALA A 148 23.85 -9.34 -10.00
N ASN A 149 23.30 -10.40 -10.59
CA ASN A 149 22.35 -11.34 -9.95
C ASN A 149 21.06 -10.67 -9.41
N LEU A 150 20.68 -9.55 -10.00
CA LEU A 150 19.44 -8.84 -9.71
C LEU A 150 18.36 -9.22 -10.72
N LYS A 151 17.12 -9.34 -10.27
CA LYS A 151 15.95 -9.47 -11.14
C LYS A 151 15.33 -8.08 -11.35
N LEU A 152 15.35 -7.59 -12.59
CA LEU A 152 14.52 -6.44 -12.97
C LEU A 152 13.08 -6.93 -13.15
N VAL A 153 12.15 -6.37 -12.40
CA VAL A 153 10.71 -6.62 -12.56
C VAL A 153 10.17 -5.63 -13.58
N GLU A 154 9.61 -6.15 -14.66
CA GLU A 154 8.92 -5.32 -15.64
C GLU A 154 7.64 -4.78 -15.03
N CYS A 155 7.56 -3.48 -14.93
CA CYS A 155 6.42 -2.80 -14.33
C CYS A 155 6.08 -1.56 -15.16
N PRO A 156 5.35 -1.74 -16.28
CA PRO A 156 4.74 -0.60 -16.96
C PRO A 156 3.83 0.16 -16.00
N ILE A 157 3.93 1.48 -16.00
CA ILE A 157 3.19 2.32 -15.05
C ILE A 157 2.38 3.36 -15.81
N ARG A 158 1.08 3.40 -15.55
CA ARG A 158 0.24 4.56 -15.83
C ARG A 158 0.20 5.45 -14.60
N HIS A 159 0.48 6.73 -14.79
CA HIS A 159 0.52 7.69 -13.71
C HIS A 159 -0.68 8.64 -13.81
N LEU A 160 -1.64 8.51 -12.89
CA LEU A 160 -2.82 9.38 -12.87
C LEU A 160 -2.45 10.81 -12.44
N GLY A 161 -1.53 10.94 -11.47
CA GLY A 161 -1.28 12.21 -10.79
C GLY A 161 -2.38 12.54 -9.77
N THR A 162 -2.02 13.28 -8.74
CA THR A 162 -2.93 13.54 -7.60
C THR A 162 -4.20 14.29 -8.01
N GLU A 163 -4.07 15.32 -8.85
CA GLU A 163 -5.22 16.16 -9.27
C GLU A 163 -6.13 15.42 -10.25
N GLU A 164 -5.55 14.76 -11.25
CA GLU A 164 -6.33 14.00 -12.23
C GLU A 164 -6.94 12.74 -11.62
N GLY A 165 -6.22 12.07 -10.70
CA GLY A 165 -6.76 10.96 -9.92
C GLY A 165 -8.04 11.35 -9.17
N TYR A 166 -8.05 12.52 -8.54
CA TYR A 166 -9.24 13.06 -7.89
C TYR A 166 -10.42 13.21 -8.87
N LYS A 167 -10.19 13.78 -10.07
CA LYS A 167 -11.23 13.97 -11.09
C LYS A 167 -11.78 12.64 -11.61
N ILE A 168 -10.91 11.66 -11.83
CA ILE A 168 -11.28 10.31 -12.28
C ILE A 168 -12.19 9.64 -11.24
N TYR A 169 -11.80 9.67 -9.98
CA TYR A 169 -12.63 9.09 -8.91
C TYR A 169 -13.92 9.86 -8.65
N SER A 170 -13.95 11.20 -8.87
CA SER A 170 -15.20 11.96 -8.81
C SER A 170 -16.19 11.49 -9.87
N LYS A 171 -15.73 11.33 -11.11
CA LYS A 171 -16.56 10.79 -12.20
C LYS A 171 -17.03 9.35 -11.93
N LEU A 172 -16.18 8.53 -11.33
CA LEU A 172 -16.54 7.16 -10.92
C LEU A 172 -17.64 7.19 -9.85
N GLN A 173 -17.55 8.07 -8.84
CA GLN A 173 -18.61 8.23 -7.83
C GLN A 173 -19.93 8.63 -8.47
N GLU A 174 -19.93 9.65 -9.32
CA GLU A 174 -21.11 10.12 -10.04
C GLU A 174 -21.73 9.02 -10.91
N HIS A 175 -20.88 8.27 -11.61
CA HIS A 175 -21.31 7.16 -12.43
C HIS A 175 -21.99 6.06 -11.61
N LEU A 176 -21.39 5.63 -10.50
CA LEU A 176 -21.97 4.60 -9.63
C LEU A 176 -23.35 5.03 -9.10
N ILE A 177 -23.45 6.27 -8.61
CA ILE A 177 -24.72 6.84 -8.13
C ILE A 177 -25.76 6.88 -9.27
N SER A 178 -25.37 7.31 -10.46
CA SER A 178 -26.27 7.35 -11.64
C SER A 178 -26.76 5.98 -12.08
N LYS A 179 -25.99 4.93 -11.79
CA LYS A 179 -26.34 3.52 -12.05
C LYS A 179 -27.19 2.89 -10.93
N GLY A 180 -27.49 3.62 -9.86
CA GLY A 180 -28.32 3.15 -8.77
C GLY A 180 -27.57 2.51 -7.60
N VAL A 181 -26.23 2.63 -7.54
CA VAL A 181 -25.51 2.24 -6.34
C VAL A 181 -25.83 3.20 -5.20
N GLU A 182 -26.32 2.68 -4.11
CA GLU A 182 -26.48 3.44 -2.88
C GLU A 182 -25.15 3.48 -2.15
N ILE A 183 -24.71 4.68 -1.68
CA ILE A 183 -23.46 4.83 -0.93
C ILE A 183 -23.76 5.54 0.39
N GLU A 184 -23.57 4.84 1.50
CA GLU A 184 -23.69 5.39 2.83
C GLU A 184 -22.34 5.87 3.32
N PHE A 185 -22.16 7.19 3.33
CA PHE A 185 -20.97 7.85 3.86
C PHE A 185 -21.08 8.11 5.37
N ASN A 186 -19.90 8.28 6.02
CA ASN A 186 -19.79 8.47 7.46
C ASN A 186 -20.56 7.39 8.24
N THR A 187 -20.45 6.16 7.77
CA THR A 187 -21.10 4.97 8.34
C THR A 187 -20.07 3.87 8.45
N MET A 188 -19.83 3.39 9.64
CA MET A 188 -18.85 2.34 9.93
C MET A 188 -19.57 1.03 10.24
N VAL A 189 -19.16 -0.06 9.62
CA VAL A 189 -19.59 -1.40 10.00
C VAL A 189 -18.89 -1.78 11.29
N THR A 190 -19.65 -2.22 12.28
CA THR A 190 -19.16 -2.65 13.59
C THR A 190 -19.19 -4.15 13.77
N GLU A 191 -20.25 -4.82 13.21
CA GLU A 191 -20.43 -6.25 13.35
C GLU A 191 -20.76 -6.92 12.02
N ILE A 192 -20.38 -8.21 11.89
CA ILE A 192 -20.74 -9.10 10.80
C ILE A 192 -21.72 -10.14 11.37
N ILE A 193 -22.89 -10.29 10.76
CA ILE A 193 -23.94 -11.20 11.21
C ILE A 193 -23.75 -12.55 10.54
N ILE A 194 -23.51 -13.57 11.35
CA ILE A 194 -23.36 -14.96 10.89
C ILE A 194 -24.48 -15.80 11.51
N GLU A 195 -25.20 -16.52 10.66
CA GLU A 195 -26.24 -17.47 11.05
C GLU A 195 -25.99 -18.79 10.33
N ASP A 196 -25.90 -19.90 11.06
CA ASP A 196 -25.67 -21.24 10.52
C ASP A 196 -24.48 -21.34 9.56
N GLY A 197 -23.38 -20.62 9.86
CA GLY A 197 -22.17 -20.58 9.04
C GLY A 197 -22.28 -19.77 7.74
N ILE A 198 -23.33 -18.98 7.59
CA ILE A 198 -23.60 -18.11 6.44
C ILE A 198 -23.58 -16.65 6.91
N CYS A 199 -22.90 -15.79 6.18
CA CYS A 199 -22.96 -14.36 6.40
C CYS A 199 -24.30 -13.82 5.89
N LYS A 200 -25.07 -13.20 6.76
CA LYS A 200 -26.42 -12.68 6.46
C LYS A 200 -26.47 -11.17 6.32
N GLY A 201 -25.51 -10.47 6.91
CA GLY A 201 -25.53 -9.02 6.92
C GLY A 201 -24.47 -8.40 7.81
N VAL A 202 -24.66 -7.12 8.08
CA VAL A 202 -23.76 -6.31 8.92
C VAL A 202 -24.56 -5.37 9.80
N VAL A 203 -23.96 -4.92 10.89
CA VAL A 203 -24.48 -3.85 11.77
C VAL A 203 -23.57 -2.64 11.65
N THR A 204 -24.15 -1.45 11.60
CA THR A 204 -23.42 -0.18 11.53
C THR A 204 -23.30 0.49 12.90
N ASP A 205 -22.39 1.44 13.02
CA ASP A 205 -22.21 2.31 14.20
C ASP A 205 -23.44 3.20 14.50
N LYS A 206 -24.37 3.31 13.55
CA LYS A 206 -25.67 3.98 13.72
C LYS A 206 -26.75 3.06 14.27
N GLY A 207 -26.44 1.78 14.50
CA GLY A 207 -27.39 0.77 14.95
C GLY A 207 -28.31 0.22 13.85
N GLU A 208 -27.99 0.49 12.59
CA GLU A 208 -28.72 -0.05 11.44
C GLU A 208 -28.27 -1.47 11.15
N THR A 209 -29.21 -2.36 10.86
CA THR A 209 -28.95 -3.73 10.40
C THR A 209 -29.18 -3.82 8.91
N ILE A 210 -28.15 -4.25 8.17
CA ILE A 210 -28.19 -4.39 6.71
C ILE A 210 -28.05 -5.87 6.38
N TYR A 211 -29.13 -6.48 5.88
CA TYR A 211 -29.10 -7.84 5.38
C TYR A 211 -28.74 -7.84 3.89
N ALA A 212 -27.87 -8.78 3.51
CA ALA A 212 -27.45 -8.95 2.12
C ALA A 212 -27.23 -10.43 1.79
N LYS A 213 -27.39 -10.80 0.51
CA LYS A 213 -27.10 -12.16 0.03
C LYS A 213 -25.58 -12.39 -0.05
N GLU A 214 -24.84 -11.35 -0.42
CA GLU A 214 -23.38 -11.36 -0.52
C GLU A 214 -22.80 -10.13 0.18
N ILE A 215 -21.79 -10.32 1.00
CA ILE A 215 -21.06 -9.27 1.69
C ILE A 215 -19.60 -9.25 1.22
N VAL A 216 -19.12 -8.09 0.80
CA VAL A 216 -17.73 -7.89 0.34
C VAL A 216 -16.99 -6.99 1.29
N SER A 217 -16.02 -7.54 2.01
CA SER A 217 -15.08 -6.76 2.82
C SER A 217 -13.99 -6.17 1.93
N ALA A 218 -14.09 -4.86 1.65
CA ALA A 218 -13.14 -4.08 0.85
C ALA A 218 -12.53 -2.92 1.66
N VAL A 219 -12.28 -3.13 2.94
CA VAL A 219 -11.98 -2.12 3.97
C VAL A 219 -10.64 -1.40 3.82
N GLY A 220 -9.77 -1.86 2.92
CA GLY A 220 -8.45 -1.26 2.70
C GLY A 220 -7.53 -1.40 3.92
N ARG A 221 -6.33 -0.78 3.84
CA ARG A 221 -5.32 -0.89 4.91
C ARG A 221 -5.78 -0.29 6.24
N GLU A 222 -6.58 0.75 6.17
CA GLU A 222 -7.04 1.47 7.35
C GLU A 222 -8.11 0.69 8.14
N GLY A 223 -8.86 -0.21 7.49
CA GLY A 223 -9.79 -1.13 8.14
C GLY A 223 -9.22 -2.53 8.39
N ALA A 224 -7.94 -2.76 8.11
CA ALA A 224 -7.34 -4.09 8.15
C ALA A 224 -7.30 -4.70 9.55
N ASP A 225 -6.99 -3.90 10.57
CA ASP A 225 -6.94 -4.37 11.96
C ASP A 225 -8.35 -4.74 12.44
N TRP A 226 -9.35 -3.90 12.17
CA TRP A 226 -10.75 -4.22 12.45
C TRP A 226 -11.18 -5.54 11.78
N PHE A 227 -10.85 -5.71 10.49
CA PHE A 227 -11.27 -6.93 9.78
C PHE A 227 -10.53 -8.17 10.27
N LYS A 228 -9.26 -8.04 10.63
CA LYS A 228 -8.50 -9.11 11.27
C LYS A 228 -9.16 -9.55 12.58
N ASP A 229 -9.51 -8.60 13.45
CA ASP A 229 -10.16 -8.90 14.73
C ASP A 229 -11.51 -9.59 14.51
N LYS A 230 -12.31 -9.11 13.52
CA LYS A 230 -13.56 -9.78 13.16
C LYS A 230 -13.34 -11.20 12.60
N CYS A 231 -12.31 -11.41 11.77
CA CYS A 231 -11.94 -12.76 11.31
C CYS A 231 -11.62 -13.69 12.49
N GLU A 232 -10.87 -13.20 13.48
CA GLU A 232 -10.54 -13.98 14.70
C GLU A 232 -11.81 -14.31 15.51
N GLU A 233 -12.73 -13.33 15.70
CA GLU A 233 -14.00 -13.51 16.41
C GLU A 233 -14.91 -14.57 15.76
N ILE A 234 -15.00 -14.57 14.43
CA ILE A 234 -15.91 -15.46 13.68
C ILE A 234 -15.21 -16.71 13.14
N GLY A 235 -13.96 -16.95 13.53
CA GLY A 235 -13.21 -18.18 13.21
C GLY A 235 -12.69 -18.29 11.77
N ILE A 236 -12.49 -17.17 11.06
CA ILE A 236 -11.84 -17.15 9.75
C ILE A 236 -10.33 -17.22 9.92
N GLU A 237 -9.69 -18.17 9.25
CA GLU A 237 -8.23 -18.32 9.28
C GLU A 237 -7.56 -17.12 8.59
N THR A 238 -6.57 -16.55 9.29
CA THR A 238 -5.66 -15.54 8.75
C THR A 238 -4.22 -16.00 8.85
N LYS A 239 -3.38 -15.58 7.91
CA LYS A 239 -1.92 -15.76 7.99
C LYS A 239 -1.26 -14.43 8.28
N PRO A 240 -0.25 -14.40 9.16
CA PRO A 240 0.55 -13.19 9.36
C PRO A 240 1.05 -12.65 8.02
N GLY A 241 0.94 -11.33 7.84
CA GLY A 241 1.55 -10.65 6.71
C GLY A 241 3.08 -10.70 6.80
N THR A 242 3.76 -10.25 5.75
CA THR A 242 5.19 -9.95 5.80
C THR A 242 5.41 -8.56 6.39
N VAL A 243 6.59 -8.32 6.92
CA VAL A 243 7.06 -6.95 7.19
C VAL A 243 8.30 -6.71 6.36
N ASP A 244 8.34 -5.57 5.70
CA ASP A 244 9.55 -5.11 5.02
C ASP A 244 10.22 -4.05 5.90
N VAL A 245 11.48 -4.27 6.19
CA VAL A 245 12.29 -3.39 7.05
C VAL A 245 13.57 -3.02 6.31
N GLY A 246 13.96 -1.77 6.34
CA GLY A 246 15.19 -1.33 5.68
C GLY A 246 15.47 0.16 5.81
N VAL A 247 16.10 0.70 4.80
CA VAL A 247 16.57 2.08 4.75
C VAL A 247 16.04 2.82 3.54
N ARG A 248 15.96 4.13 3.63
CA ARG A 248 15.90 5.00 2.46
C ARG A 248 17.31 5.42 2.10
N VAL A 249 17.65 5.19 0.86
CA VAL A 249 18.94 5.56 0.27
C VAL A 249 18.76 6.89 -0.44
N GLU A 250 19.70 7.81 -0.27
CA GLU A 250 19.77 9.06 -1.01
C GLU A 250 21.12 9.15 -1.71
N VAL A 251 21.09 9.47 -3.00
CA VAL A 251 22.24 9.64 -3.87
C VAL A 251 22.05 10.88 -4.75
N ARG A 252 23.12 11.35 -5.39
CA ARG A 252 23.01 12.39 -6.41
C ARG A 252 22.18 11.90 -7.59
N ASP A 253 21.41 12.79 -8.24
CA ASP A 253 20.57 12.45 -9.40
C ASP A 253 21.37 11.78 -10.51
N GLU A 254 22.61 12.20 -10.74
CA GLU A 254 23.48 11.68 -11.79
C GLU A 254 23.74 10.17 -11.63
N VAL A 255 23.76 9.66 -10.38
CA VAL A 255 23.96 8.23 -10.09
C VAL A 255 22.80 7.40 -10.61
N MET A 256 21.56 7.87 -10.43
CA MET A 256 20.35 7.15 -10.82
C MET A 256 19.78 7.57 -12.18
N GLN A 257 20.42 8.53 -12.86
CA GLN A 257 19.89 9.16 -14.09
C GLN A 257 19.49 8.14 -15.15
N PHE A 258 20.38 7.20 -15.46
CA PHE A 258 20.11 6.20 -16.49
C PHE A 258 18.91 5.31 -16.18
N LEU A 259 18.70 4.95 -14.91
CA LEU A 259 17.50 4.20 -14.50
C LEU A 259 16.24 5.07 -14.54
N ASN A 260 16.32 6.29 -14.00
CA ASN A 260 15.17 7.18 -13.87
C ASN A 260 14.64 7.70 -15.22
N GLU A 261 15.52 7.90 -16.20
CA GLU A 261 15.14 8.35 -17.55
C GLU A 261 14.48 7.25 -18.39
N ASN A 262 14.76 5.99 -18.09
CA ASN A 262 14.31 4.85 -18.88
C ASN A 262 13.20 4.02 -18.22
N LEU A 263 13.11 4.09 -16.90
CA LEU A 263 12.09 3.44 -16.09
C LEU A 263 11.46 4.48 -15.17
N TYR A 264 10.14 4.48 -15.03
CA TYR A 264 9.48 5.35 -14.05
C TYR A 264 9.91 5.00 -12.63
N GLU A 265 10.02 3.70 -12.34
CA GLU A 265 10.46 3.15 -11.07
C GLU A 265 11.19 1.82 -11.32
N ALA A 266 12.49 1.80 -11.10
CA ALA A 266 13.29 0.59 -11.25
C ALA A 266 13.01 -0.38 -10.09
N LYS A 267 12.26 -1.45 -10.36
CA LYS A 267 11.98 -2.51 -9.37
C LYS A 267 13.00 -3.62 -9.54
N LEU A 268 14.03 -3.59 -8.70
CA LEU A 268 15.10 -4.57 -8.66
C LEU A 268 14.96 -5.46 -7.42
N ILE A 269 15.03 -6.76 -7.62
CA ILE A 269 14.95 -7.77 -6.55
C ILE A 269 16.27 -8.52 -6.50
N TYR A 270 16.76 -8.71 -5.29
CA TYR A 270 17.97 -9.48 -4.99
C TYR A 270 17.67 -10.54 -3.94
N HIS A 271 18.21 -11.74 -4.13
CA HIS A 271 18.31 -12.75 -3.08
C HIS A 271 19.74 -12.74 -2.58
N THR A 272 19.92 -12.37 -1.32
CA THR A 272 21.24 -12.13 -0.75
C THR A 272 22.04 -13.43 -0.64
N PRO A 273 23.32 -13.45 -1.05
CA PRO A 273 24.12 -14.68 -1.01
C PRO A 273 24.30 -15.26 0.39
N THR A 274 24.39 -14.40 1.40
CA THR A 274 24.65 -14.84 2.77
C THR A 274 23.43 -15.48 3.43
N PHE A 275 22.26 -14.92 3.26
CA PHE A 275 21.06 -15.34 4.01
C PHE A 275 19.88 -15.79 3.14
N ASP A 276 20.00 -15.69 1.81
CA ASP A 276 18.92 -15.95 0.85
C ASP A 276 17.66 -15.12 1.15
N ASP A 277 17.86 -13.94 1.75
CA ASP A 277 16.78 -13.02 2.02
C ASP A 277 16.44 -12.18 0.78
N LYS A 278 15.15 -11.94 0.58
CA LYS A 278 14.67 -11.09 -0.50
C LYS A 278 14.82 -9.63 -0.12
N VAL A 279 15.67 -8.91 -0.87
CA VAL A 279 15.80 -7.44 -0.79
C VAL A 279 15.29 -6.82 -2.09
N ARG A 280 14.63 -5.69 -2.00
CA ARG A 280 14.10 -5.01 -3.17
C ARG A 280 14.21 -3.50 -3.09
N THR A 281 14.36 -2.85 -4.26
CA THR A 281 14.13 -1.41 -4.38
C THR A 281 12.63 -1.10 -4.29
N PHE A 282 12.30 0.06 -3.75
CA PHE A 282 10.92 0.49 -3.62
C PHE A 282 10.82 2.01 -3.64
N CYS A 283 9.73 2.54 -4.24
CA CYS A 283 9.37 3.96 -4.20
C CYS A 283 10.54 4.90 -4.52
N THR A 284 11.02 4.85 -5.76
CA THR A 284 12.04 5.77 -6.27
C THR A 284 11.44 7.16 -6.50
N ASN A 285 12.14 8.20 -6.06
CA ASN A 285 11.77 9.60 -6.16
C ASN A 285 12.91 10.39 -6.82
N PRO A 286 12.93 10.50 -8.14
CA PRO A 286 13.92 11.31 -8.87
C PRO A 286 13.80 12.79 -8.52
N SER A 287 14.94 13.45 -8.28
CA SER A 287 15.01 14.86 -7.87
C SER A 287 14.07 15.19 -6.70
N GLY A 288 13.89 14.21 -5.80
CA GLY A 288 12.95 14.27 -4.70
C GLY A 288 13.63 14.54 -3.36
N GLU A 289 12.87 14.58 -2.29
CA GLU A 289 13.37 14.74 -0.95
C GLU A 289 13.04 13.53 -0.06
N VAL A 290 13.90 13.28 0.91
CA VAL A 290 13.63 12.35 2.01
C VAL A 290 12.70 13.04 3.01
N ALA A 291 11.71 12.33 3.51
CA ALA A 291 10.70 12.89 4.40
C ALA A 291 10.41 11.97 5.60
N THR A 292 9.93 12.56 6.69
CA THR A 292 9.43 11.81 7.84
C THR A 292 7.93 11.56 7.68
N GLU A 293 7.54 10.30 7.85
CA GLU A 293 6.16 9.85 7.96
C GLU A 293 5.85 9.48 9.41
N TYR A 294 4.74 9.97 9.94
CA TYR A 294 4.31 9.66 11.30
C TYR A 294 3.12 8.71 11.30
N TYR A 295 3.25 7.62 12.03
CA TYR A 295 2.17 6.70 12.34
C TYR A 295 1.46 7.09 13.63
N GLU A 296 0.42 6.32 13.99
CA GLU A 296 -0.25 6.48 15.28
C GLU A 296 0.76 6.44 16.44
N ASN A 297 0.47 7.20 17.48
CA ASN A 297 1.34 7.38 18.66
C ASN A 297 2.67 8.09 18.40
N GLY A 298 2.80 8.80 17.27
CA GLY A 298 3.98 9.61 16.98
C GLY A 298 5.21 8.80 16.52
N LEU A 299 5.04 7.53 16.17
CA LEU A 299 6.12 6.71 15.62
C LEU A 299 6.58 7.27 14.28
N ALA A 300 7.82 7.74 14.21
CA ALA A 300 8.44 8.29 13.01
C ALA A 300 9.13 7.20 12.20
N VAL A 301 8.86 7.15 10.90
CA VAL A 301 9.58 6.32 9.91
C VAL A 301 9.96 7.18 8.72
N VAL A 302 10.98 6.74 7.98
CA VAL A 302 11.40 7.48 6.79
C VAL A 302 10.54 7.12 5.58
N ASN A 303 10.31 8.11 4.72
CA ASN A 303 9.69 7.98 3.41
C ASN A 303 10.36 8.97 2.43
N GLY A 304 9.86 9.08 1.20
CA GLY A 304 10.34 10.05 0.22
C GLY A 304 9.21 10.65 -0.59
N HIS A 305 9.44 11.84 -1.11
CA HIS A 305 8.52 12.55 -1.98
C HIS A 305 9.21 13.03 -3.25
N ALA A 306 8.48 12.98 -4.37
CA ALA A 306 8.85 13.60 -5.62
C ALA A 306 7.83 14.70 -5.97
N TYR A 307 8.32 15.83 -6.48
CA TYR A 307 7.49 16.97 -6.83
C TYR A 307 7.42 17.14 -8.35
N LYS A 308 6.26 17.58 -8.87
CA LYS A 308 6.10 17.95 -10.28
C LYS A 308 6.66 19.35 -10.57
N GLY A 309 6.54 20.28 -9.62
CA GLY A 309 7.03 21.65 -9.74
C GLY A 309 8.56 21.68 -9.80
N LYS A 310 9.12 22.34 -10.83
CA LYS A 310 10.57 22.43 -11.01
C LYS A 310 11.29 23.11 -9.85
N GLU A 311 10.62 24.05 -9.20
CA GLU A 311 11.11 24.82 -8.05
C GLU A 311 11.26 24.02 -6.75
N LEU A 312 10.61 22.87 -6.69
CA LEU A 312 10.66 21.96 -5.52
C LEU A 312 11.62 20.78 -5.73
N LYS A 313 12.19 20.65 -6.93
CA LYS A 313 13.12 19.58 -7.24
C LYS A 313 14.45 19.80 -6.54
N THR A 314 15.01 18.70 -6.03
CA THR A 314 16.37 18.66 -5.49
C THR A 314 17.35 18.15 -6.54
N ASN A 315 18.64 18.09 -6.20
CA ASN A 315 19.67 17.45 -7.03
C ASN A 315 19.93 15.99 -6.60
N ASN A 316 19.02 15.41 -5.82
CA ASN A 316 19.17 14.08 -5.27
C ASN A 316 17.99 13.19 -5.66
N THR A 317 18.29 11.93 -5.94
CA THR A 317 17.30 10.86 -6.02
C THR A 317 17.31 10.07 -4.71
N ASN A 318 16.14 9.70 -4.23
CA ASN A 318 16.03 8.79 -3.10
C ASN A 318 15.12 7.59 -3.43
N PHE A 319 15.41 6.45 -2.81
CA PHE A 319 14.65 5.21 -2.96
C PHE A 319 14.80 4.35 -1.70
N ALA A 320 13.83 3.48 -1.44
CA ALA A 320 13.92 2.53 -0.34
C ALA A 320 14.63 1.24 -0.76
N LEU A 321 15.41 0.68 0.15
CA LEU A 321 15.85 -0.71 0.14
C LEU A 321 15.17 -1.45 1.28
N LEU A 322 14.38 -2.45 0.94
CA LEU A 322 13.52 -3.17 1.87
C LEU A 322 13.86 -4.65 1.87
N VAL A 323 14.20 -5.15 3.06
CA VAL A 323 14.41 -6.58 3.34
C VAL A 323 13.08 -7.17 3.79
N SER A 324 12.57 -8.14 3.05
CA SER A 324 11.30 -8.81 3.37
C SER A 324 11.53 -9.88 4.43
N LYS A 325 10.86 -9.77 5.57
CA LYS A 325 10.94 -10.75 6.66
C LYS A 325 9.63 -11.50 6.84
N ASN A 326 9.74 -12.81 6.81
CA ASN A 326 8.68 -13.75 7.17
C ASN A 326 9.04 -14.42 8.49
N PHE A 327 8.04 -14.66 9.31
CA PHE A 327 8.23 -15.30 10.59
C PHE A 327 7.45 -16.61 10.66
N THR A 328 8.01 -17.57 11.39
CA THR A 328 7.39 -18.86 11.66
C THR A 328 6.87 -18.91 13.10
N LYS A 329 5.97 -19.86 13.37
CA LYS A 329 5.50 -20.12 14.76
C LYS A 329 6.70 -20.27 15.72
N PRO A 330 6.59 -19.77 16.97
CA PRO A 330 5.36 -19.24 17.62
C PRO A 330 5.04 -17.76 17.32
N PHE A 331 5.96 -17.02 16.66
CA PHE A 331 5.79 -15.57 16.42
C PHE A 331 4.78 -15.32 15.30
N LYS A 332 3.76 -14.48 15.57
CA LYS A 332 2.63 -14.26 14.66
C LYS A 332 2.35 -12.76 14.36
N THR A 333 3.18 -11.86 14.88
CA THR A 333 2.95 -10.41 14.81
C THR A 333 4.08 -9.64 14.10
N PRO A 334 4.32 -9.88 12.78
CA PRO A 334 5.42 -9.24 12.06
C PRO A 334 5.36 -7.71 12.09
N ILE A 335 4.14 -7.14 12.09
CA ILE A 335 3.92 -5.69 12.20
C ILE A 335 4.51 -5.15 13.51
N GLU A 336 4.32 -5.86 14.62
CA GLU A 336 4.87 -5.46 15.92
C GLU A 336 6.40 -5.48 15.91
N TYR A 337 7.01 -6.49 15.28
CA TYR A 337 8.45 -6.53 15.08
C TYR A 337 8.97 -5.27 14.36
N GLY A 338 8.34 -4.89 13.25
CA GLY A 338 8.71 -3.68 12.52
C GLY A 338 8.50 -2.40 13.34
N LYS A 339 7.40 -2.32 14.11
CA LYS A 339 7.14 -1.20 15.04
C LYS A 339 8.24 -1.11 16.11
N LYS A 340 8.68 -2.23 16.69
CA LYS A 340 9.74 -2.24 17.70
C LYS A 340 11.09 -1.76 17.15
N ILE A 341 11.43 -2.13 15.91
CA ILE A 341 12.65 -1.61 15.27
C ILE A 341 12.53 -0.09 15.07
N ALA A 342 11.39 0.40 14.62
CA ALA A 342 11.18 1.84 14.44
C ALA A 342 11.17 2.59 15.79
N GLU A 343 10.56 2.03 16.84
CA GLU A 343 10.61 2.58 18.20
C GLU A 343 12.05 2.69 18.72
N LEU A 344 12.87 1.67 18.50
CA LEU A 344 14.27 1.67 18.88
C LEU A 344 15.05 2.77 18.16
N SER A 345 14.82 2.96 16.86
CA SER A 345 15.40 4.05 16.09
C SER A 345 14.98 5.41 16.65
N ASN A 346 13.68 5.59 16.91
CA ASN A 346 13.14 6.85 17.45
C ASN A 346 13.71 7.18 18.84
N MET A 347 13.91 6.17 19.67
CA MET A 347 14.54 6.35 20.99
C MET A 347 15.97 6.93 20.85
N LEU A 348 16.74 6.47 19.86
CA LEU A 348 18.12 6.90 19.64
C LEU A 348 18.25 8.30 19.05
N CYS A 349 17.22 8.80 18.38
CA CYS A 349 17.27 10.11 17.70
C CYS A 349 16.15 11.08 18.15
N GLY A 350 15.55 10.84 19.32
CA GLY A 350 14.57 11.75 19.90
C GLY A 350 13.29 11.92 19.07
N GLY A 351 12.81 10.82 18.46
CA GLY A 351 11.59 10.83 17.64
C GLY A 351 11.77 11.36 16.21
N LYS A 352 13.03 11.53 15.76
CA LYS A 352 13.39 11.92 14.39
C LYS A 352 13.82 10.71 13.57
N ILE A 353 14.55 10.95 12.47
CA ILE A 353 15.11 9.93 11.59
C ILE A 353 16.62 9.90 11.73
N LEU A 354 17.19 8.69 11.87
CA LEU A 354 18.63 8.50 11.83
C LEU A 354 19.16 8.64 10.40
N VAL A 355 20.34 9.23 10.24
CA VAL A 355 21.10 9.23 8.99
C VAL A 355 22.52 8.73 9.23
N GLN A 356 23.01 7.88 8.32
CA GLN A 356 24.37 7.36 8.34
C GLN A 356 24.94 7.37 6.93
N THR A 357 26.21 7.76 6.75
CA THR A 357 26.87 7.58 5.46
C THR A 357 27.15 6.09 5.22
N TYR A 358 27.06 5.64 3.98
CA TYR A 358 27.32 4.25 3.65
C TYR A 358 28.76 3.83 4.00
N GLY A 359 29.73 4.74 3.84
CA GLY A 359 31.10 4.48 4.26
C GLY A 359 31.23 4.22 5.76
N ASP A 360 30.51 4.95 6.61
CA ASP A 360 30.49 4.71 8.06
C ASP A 360 29.72 3.44 8.41
N PHE A 361 28.60 3.17 7.71
CA PHE A 361 27.84 1.92 7.83
C PHE A 361 28.72 0.69 7.60
N ARG A 362 29.48 0.65 6.52
CA ARG A 362 30.39 -0.47 6.21
C ARG A 362 31.53 -0.63 7.21
N ARG A 363 31.98 0.48 7.80
CA ARG A 363 33.05 0.47 8.81
C ARG A 363 32.54 0.18 10.22
N GLY A 364 31.22 -0.03 10.39
CA GLY A 364 30.60 -0.29 11.68
C GLY A 364 30.80 0.85 12.67
N ARG A 365 30.69 2.10 12.22
CA ARG A 365 30.90 3.28 13.07
C ARG A 365 29.82 4.34 12.86
N ARG A 366 29.53 5.07 13.92
CA ARG A 366 28.58 6.19 13.89
C ARG A 366 29.04 7.30 12.91
N THR A 367 28.11 7.83 12.12
CA THR A 367 28.31 9.11 11.42
C THR A 367 28.21 10.26 12.41
N THR A 368 29.05 11.27 12.26
CA THR A 368 29.06 12.50 13.07
C THR A 368 28.64 13.70 12.22
N GLU A 369 28.24 14.79 12.85
CA GLU A 369 27.91 16.06 12.17
C GLU A 369 29.08 16.52 11.28
N GLU A 370 30.33 16.45 11.78
CA GLU A 370 31.49 16.89 11.01
C GLU A 370 31.73 16.02 9.77
N ARG A 371 31.45 14.72 9.84
CA ARG A 371 31.55 13.84 8.66
C ARG A 371 30.43 14.10 7.66
N LEU A 372 29.23 14.34 8.16
CA LEU A 372 28.10 14.66 7.31
C LEU A 372 28.29 16.03 6.61
N CYS A 373 28.80 17.01 7.29
CA CYS A 373 29.11 18.33 6.71
C CYS A 373 30.20 18.31 5.62
N ARG A 374 31.10 17.31 5.63
CA ARG A 374 32.13 17.13 4.60
C ARG A 374 31.66 16.34 3.39
N ASN A 375 30.44 15.78 3.43
CA ASN A 375 29.91 15.00 2.37
C ASN A 375 29.47 15.90 1.19
N ASN A 376 29.79 15.54 -0.05
CA ASN A 376 29.34 16.25 -1.25
C ASN A 376 27.84 16.09 -1.49
N LEU A 377 27.24 15.01 -0.96
CA LEU A 377 25.81 14.78 -0.97
C LEU A 377 25.17 15.49 0.22
N ILE A 378 24.44 16.56 -0.05
CA ILE A 378 23.74 17.34 0.98
C ILE A 378 22.42 16.67 1.33
N PRO A 379 22.18 16.26 2.59
CA PRO A 379 20.94 15.65 3.02
C PRO A 379 19.71 16.52 2.70
N THR A 380 18.69 15.96 2.09
CA THR A 380 17.42 16.68 1.85
C THR A 380 16.55 16.71 3.11
N LEU A 381 16.59 15.69 3.97
CA LEU A 381 15.95 15.72 5.30
C LEU A 381 16.85 16.46 6.29
N LYS A 382 16.59 17.77 6.46
CA LYS A 382 17.46 18.69 7.21
C LYS A 382 17.54 18.42 8.70
N ASP A 383 16.54 17.79 9.29
CA ASP A 383 16.46 17.48 10.73
C ASP A 383 16.81 16.03 11.06
N ALA A 384 17.32 15.27 10.09
CA ALA A 384 17.85 13.93 10.31
C ALA A 384 19.05 13.98 11.28
N VAL A 385 19.13 12.98 12.15
CA VAL A 385 20.15 12.90 13.21
C VAL A 385 21.26 11.95 12.79
N PRO A 386 22.52 12.39 12.67
CA PRO A 386 23.64 11.50 12.41
C PRO A 386 23.78 10.42 13.48
N GLY A 387 23.86 9.17 13.07
CA GLY A 387 23.81 8.04 14.00
C GLY A 387 24.47 6.78 13.48
N ASP A 388 24.11 5.68 14.11
CA ASP A 388 24.58 4.33 13.78
C ASP A 388 23.40 3.37 13.66
N LEU A 389 23.13 2.92 12.44
CA LEU A 389 22.05 1.99 12.13
C LEU A 389 22.30 0.57 12.67
N SER A 390 23.57 0.22 13.01
CA SER A 390 23.88 -1.06 13.62
C SER A 390 23.32 -1.22 15.03
N LEU A 391 22.99 -0.12 15.70
CA LEU A 391 22.31 -0.12 16.99
C LEU A 391 20.79 -0.35 16.87
N VAL A 392 20.26 -0.34 15.64
CA VAL A 392 18.83 -0.47 15.35
C VAL A 392 18.53 -1.79 14.64
N PHE A 393 19.28 -2.09 13.57
CA PHE A 393 19.04 -3.27 12.76
C PHE A 393 19.75 -4.51 13.30
N PRO A 394 19.07 -5.68 13.30
CA PRO A 394 19.76 -6.95 13.44
C PRO A 394 20.88 -7.11 12.39
N HIS A 395 21.98 -7.77 12.77
CA HIS A 395 23.14 -8.03 11.89
C HIS A 395 22.73 -8.57 10.50
N ARG A 396 21.76 -9.49 10.46
CA ARG A 396 21.24 -10.09 9.22
C ARG A 396 20.71 -9.00 8.26
N ILE A 397 19.95 -8.04 8.74
CA ILE A 397 19.43 -6.94 7.91
C ILE A 397 20.56 -6.03 7.42
N MET A 398 21.58 -5.78 8.27
CA MET A 398 22.74 -4.98 7.90
C MET A 398 23.51 -5.61 6.73
N VAL A 399 23.74 -6.92 6.79
CA VAL A 399 24.42 -7.69 5.71
C VAL A 399 23.57 -7.70 4.44
N ASP A 400 22.28 -7.95 4.56
CA ASP A 400 21.34 -7.96 3.41
C ASP A 400 21.34 -6.62 2.66
N LEU A 401 21.37 -5.50 3.40
CA LEU A 401 21.43 -4.15 2.83
C LEU A 401 22.77 -3.87 2.15
N ASP A 402 23.89 -4.26 2.77
CA ASP A 402 25.23 -4.09 2.18
C ASP A 402 25.35 -4.88 0.87
N GLU A 403 24.99 -6.15 0.87
CA GLU A 403 25.03 -7.00 -0.31
C GLU A 403 24.15 -6.45 -1.46
N MET A 404 22.96 -5.93 -1.13
CA MET A 404 22.09 -5.29 -2.12
C MET A 404 22.70 -4.00 -2.69
N ILE A 405 23.30 -3.14 -1.87
CA ILE A 405 23.94 -1.90 -2.32
C ILE A 405 25.13 -2.23 -3.25
N GLN A 406 25.95 -3.23 -2.89
CA GLN A 406 27.06 -3.69 -3.73
C GLN A 406 26.58 -4.29 -5.07
N ALA A 407 25.46 -4.99 -5.07
CA ALA A 407 24.88 -5.51 -6.30
C ALA A 407 24.30 -4.38 -7.17
N LEU A 408 23.65 -3.40 -6.59
CA LEU A 408 23.12 -2.22 -7.30
C LEU A 408 24.22 -1.37 -7.92
N ASP A 409 25.37 -1.25 -7.28
CA ASP A 409 26.49 -0.49 -7.82
C ASP A 409 27.01 -1.03 -9.16
N LYS A 410 26.83 -2.33 -9.42
CA LYS A 410 27.16 -2.94 -10.74
C LYS A 410 26.16 -2.54 -11.82
N VAL A 411 24.94 -2.16 -11.48
CA VAL A 411 23.91 -1.69 -12.40
C VAL A 411 24.03 -0.20 -12.62
N THR A 412 24.23 0.56 -11.55
CA THR A 412 24.35 2.00 -11.55
C THR A 412 25.49 2.42 -10.63
N PRO A 413 26.72 2.56 -11.18
CA PRO A 413 27.92 2.88 -10.44
C PRO A 413 27.79 4.19 -9.67
N GLY A 414 28.25 4.18 -8.41
CA GLY A 414 28.19 5.30 -7.49
C GLY A 414 27.17 5.14 -6.36
N ILE A 415 26.28 4.15 -6.43
CA ILE A 415 25.39 3.85 -5.29
C ILE A 415 26.19 3.40 -4.06
N ALA A 416 27.24 2.60 -4.25
CA ALA A 416 28.12 2.14 -3.16
C ALA A 416 29.22 3.15 -2.77
N SER A 417 29.04 4.44 -3.10
CA SER A 417 29.93 5.49 -2.64
C SER A 417 29.90 5.63 -1.13
N ASP A 418 31.06 5.90 -0.52
CA ASP A 418 31.14 6.21 0.92
C ASP A 418 30.24 7.38 1.33
N GLU A 419 29.88 8.25 0.40
CA GLU A 419 29.07 9.45 0.60
C GLU A 419 27.55 9.21 0.50
N THR A 420 27.12 8.07 -0.02
CA THR A 420 25.71 7.69 -0.09
C THR A 420 25.09 7.73 1.31
N LEU A 421 23.89 8.33 1.41
CA LEU A 421 23.21 8.47 2.68
C LEU A 421 22.16 7.36 2.88
N LEU A 422 22.17 6.78 4.05
CA LEU A 422 21.20 5.77 4.51
C LEU A 422 20.39 6.36 5.66
N TYR A 423 19.08 6.44 5.48
CA TYR A 423 18.16 6.91 6.51
C TYR A 423 17.38 5.73 7.08
N GLY A 424 17.28 5.65 8.38
CA GLY A 424 16.59 4.54 9.05
C GLY A 424 15.60 5.03 10.11
N VAL A 425 14.48 4.34 10.21
CA VAL A 425 14.09 3.07 9.59
C VAL A 425 12.99 3.32 8.55
N GLU A 426 13.09 2.69 7.40
CA GLU A 426 11.93 2.53 6.54
C GLU A 426 11.25 1.20 6.86
N VAL A 427 9.96 1.24 7.17
CA VAL A 427 9.16 0.04 7.45
C VAL A 427 7.90 0.10 6.61
N LYS A 428 7.55 -1.04 6.01
CA LYS A 428 6.25 -1.21 5.35
C LYS A 428 5.49 -2.34 6.04
N PHE A 429 4.36 -1.97 6.59
CA PHE A 429 3.43 -2.88 7.24
C PHE A 429 2.42 -3.40 6.23
N TYR A 430 2.22 -4.71 6.21
CA TYR A 430 1.22 -5.34 5.37
C TYR A 430 0.18 -6.03 6.23
N SER A 431 -1.09 -5.90 5.81
CA SER A 431 -2.21 -6.53 6.48
C SER A 431 -2.04 -8.05 6.57
N ASN A 432 -2.60 -8.66 7.58
CA ASN A 432 -2.73 -10.11 7.63
C ASN A 432 -3.45 -10.61 6.38
N LYS A 433 -3.01 -11.74 5.84
CA LYS A 433 -3.64 -12.36 4.68
C LYS A 433 -4.81 -13.21 5.14
N VAL A 434 -6.01 -12.81 4.79
CA VAL A 434 -7.21 -13.63 4.98
C VAL A 434 -7.17 -14.81 4.01
N ILE A 435 -7.46 -16.02 4.49
CA ILE A 435 -7.53 -17.20 3.63
C ILE A 435 -8.84 -17.18 2.86
N VAL A 436 -8.72 -17.13 1.54
CA VAL A 436 -9.84 -17.10 0.60
C VAL A 436 -9.64 -18.15 -0.50
N ASN A 437 -10.74 -18.56 -1.11
CA ASN A 437 -10.73 -19.41 -2.30
C ASN A 437 -10.49 -18.58 -3.58
N LYS A 438 -10.62 -19.20 -4.77
CA LYS A 438 -10.46 -18.52 -6.07
C LYS A 438 -11.52 -17.46 -6.36
N ASP A 439 -12.66 -17.56 -5.68
CA ASP A 439 -13.76 -16.60 -5.76
C ASP A 439 -13.67 -15.50 -4.68
N PHE A 440 -12.55 -15.44 -3.97
CA PHE A 440 -12.30 -14.57 -2.82
C PHE A 440 -13.32 -14.71 -1.69
N GLU A 441 -14.04 -15.83 -1.64
CA GLU A 441 -14.91 -16.19 -0.54
C GLU A 441 -14.07 -16.76 0.61
N THR A 442 -14.38 -16.37 1.83
CA THR A 442 -13.77 -16.88 3.05
C THR A 442 -14.32 -18.28 3.39
N SER A 443 -13.95 -18.83 4.55
CA SER A 443 -14.59 -20.06 5.06
C SER A 443 -16.06 -19.87 5.44
N ILE A 444 -16.54 -18.63 5.53
CA ILE A 444 -17.93 -18.27 5.79
C ILE A 444 -18.61 -17.97 4.47
N LYS A 445 -19.62 -18.76 4.12
CA LYS A 445 -20.38 -18.58 2.88
C LYS A 445 -21.06 -17.20 2.83
N GLY A 446 -21.02 -16.53 1.66
CA GLY A 446 -21.60 -15.19 1.48
C GLY A 446 -20.73 -14.05 2.04
N LEU A 447 -19.52 -14.35 2.55
CA LEU A 447 -18.54 -13.33 2.96
C LEU A 447 -17.29 -13.42 2.10
N ARG A 448 -17.03 -12.37 1.34
CA ARG A 448 -15.83 -12.23 0.49
C ARG A 448 -14.89 -11.19 1.05
N ALA A 449 -13.59 -11.41 0.84
CA ALA A 449 -12.54 -10.51 1.34
C ALA A 449 -11.59 -10.12 0.21
N ILE A 450 -11.46 -8.81 -0.06
CA ILE A 450 -10.69 -8.27 -1.18
C ILE A 450 -9.80 -7.09 -0.78
N GLY A 451 -8.88 -6.77 -1.67
CA GLY A 451 -8.06 -5.58 -1.55
C GLY A 451 -6.97 -5.66 -0.49
N ASP A 452 -6.43 -4.48 -0.15
CA ASP A 452 -5.29 -4.36 0.77
C ASP A 452 -5.66 -4.76 2.20
N GLY A 453 -6.92 -4.57 2.61
CA GLY A 453 -7.40 -4.93 3.95
C GLY A 453 -7.45 -6.43 4.20
N ALA A 454 -7.67 -7.21 3.15
CA ALA A 454 -7.62 -8.67 3.19
C ALA A 454 -6.20 -9.25 3.00
N GLY A 455 -5.19 -8.39 2.82
CA GLY A 455 -3.80 -8.80 2.57
C GLY A 455 -3.58 -9.44 1.18
N VAL A 456 -4.55 -9.30 0.26
CA VAL A 456 -4.50 -9.87 -1.09
C VAL A 456 -3.77 -8.94 -2.05
N THR A 457 -4.02 -7.63 -1.96
CA THR A 457 -3.42 -6.62 -2.83
C THR A 457 -2.60 -5.61 -2.03
N ARG A 458 -1.79 -4.81 -2.72
CA ARG A 458 -0.90 -3.79 -2.13
C ARG A 458 -0.85 -2.52 -2.98
N GLY A 459 -1.88 -2.24 -3.73
CA GLY A 459 -1.91 -1.06 -4.61
C GLY A 459 -3.18 -0.94 -5.42
N LEU A 460 -3.36 0.22 -6.04
CA LEU A 460 -4.61 0.62 -6.71
C LEU A 460 -5.03 -0.39 -7.78
N GLN A 461 -4.10 -0.76 -8.67
CA GLN A 461 -4.40 -1.54 -9.86
C GLN A 461 -4.87 -2.96 -9.51
N GLN A 462 -4.11 -3.67 -8.67
CA GLN A 462 -4.53 -5.01 -8.27
C GLN A 462 -5.80 -4.99 -7.40
N ALA A 463 -6.01 -3.95 -6.57
CA ALA A 463 -7.25 -3.81 -5.82
C ALA A 463 -8.46 -3.62 -6.75
N SER A 464 -8.32 -2.81 -7.81
CA SER A 464 -9.35 -2.62 -8.84
C SER A 464 -9.64 -3.92 -9.59
N ALA A 465 -8.61 -4.62 -10.05
CA ALA A 465 -8.71 -5.92 -10.71
C ALA A 465 -9.39 -6.98 -9.81
N ASN A 466 -9.06 -6.99 -8.53
CA ASN A 466 -9.68 -7.87 -7.54
C ASN A 466 -11.19 -7.59 -7.39
N GLY A 467 -11.59 -6.31 -7.42
CA GLY A 467 -12.99 -5.90 -7.41
C GLY A 467 -13.78 -6.46 -8.61
N LEU A 468 -13.22 -6.37 -9.83
CA LEU A 468 -13.82 -6.93 -11.03
C LEU A 468 -14.02 -8.46 -10.92
N CYS A 469 -12.98 -9.15 -10.44
CA CYS A 469 -13.03 -10.60 -10.26
C CYS A 469 -14.17 -11.02 -9.33
N VAL A 470 -14.24 -10.38 -8.16
CA VAL A 470 -15.28 -10.70 -7.16
C VAL A 470 -16.67 -10.39 -7.65
N ALA A 471 -16.87 -9.26 -8.34
CA ALA A 471 -18.18 -8.96 -8.95
C ALA A 471 -18.64 -10.08 -9.89
N ARG A 472 -17.73 -10.59 -10.74
CA ARG A 472 -18.03 -11.69 -11.68
C ARG A 472 -18.35 -13.00 -10.95
N SER A 473 -17.69 -13.25 -9.84
CA SER A 473 -18.01 -14.42 -9.01
C SER A 473 -19.38 -14.28 -8.34
N ILE A 474 -19.71 -13.12 -7.78
CA ILE A 474 -21.02 -12.81 -7.19
C ILE A 474 -22.14 -13.00 -8.21
N MET A 475 -21.97 -12.53 -9.45
CA MET A 475 -22.97 -12.68 -10.50
C MET A 475 -23.25 -14.15 -10.88
N LYS A 476 -22.36 -15.07 -10.56
CA LYS A 476 -22.57 -16.52 -10.77
C LYS A 476 -23.28 -17.16 -9.58
N SER A 477 -23.20 -16.56 -8.39
CA SER A 477 -23.84 -17.07 -7.17
C SER A 477 -25.27 -16.54 -6.96
N LEU A 478 -25.61 -15.36 -7.53
CA LEU A 478 -26.93 -14.73 -7.53
C LEU A 478 -27.72 -15.05 -8.80
#